data_9c6a7c34e56fe5af676b2b46e6e4f8d3
#
_entry.id   9c6a7c34e56fe5af676b2b46e6e4f8d3
#
_cell.length_a   1.000
_cell.length_b   1.000
_cell.length_c   1.000
_cell.angle_alpha   90.00
_cell.angle_beta   90.00
_cell.angle_gamma   90.00
#
_symmetry.space_group_name_H-M   'P 1'
#
loop_
_entity.id
_entity.type
_entity.pdbx_description
1 polymer ?
#
loop_
_entity_poly.entity_id
_entity_poly.type
_entity_poly.pdbx_seq_one_letter_code
_entity_poly.pdbx_strand_id
1 'polypeptide(L)'
;MADAQEVDLVEQLVMHRLAYRRTLASLCAYYDRHGYAHKERWASYELDGLKSVNMFRYLMDAEIPSEQLRPQASIPDADALYEKGLALMIQGGHGVPVLYRQDKMVQAAKVFRSMIEAYPQSDKIDDAAFMCGEIHKEYLPGQERIAVRWYERAWTWDPQTPHAARFQAAVVYDYRLHDRDRALELYQAVLKDEVGDRSNVRFATRRIHELTTSGRSARAGRRSS
;
A
#
# COMPACT_ATOMS: atom_id res chain seq x y z
N MET A 1 7.79 0.56 16.89
CA MET A 1 6.76 -0.28 16.22
C MET A 1 5.46 0.03 16.90
N ALA A 2 4.37 0.27 16.16
CA ALA A 2 3.05 0.37 16.74
C ALA A 2 2.72 -0.97 17.42
N ASP A 3 2.11 -0.91 18.60
CA ASP A 3 1.59 -2.09 19.28
C ASP A 3 0.46 -2.68 18.43
N ALA A 4 0.32 -4.01 18.38
CA ALA A 4 -0.77 -4.67 17.64
C ALA A 4 -2.15 -4.13 18.08
N GLN A 5 -2.31 -3.81 19.37
CA GLN A 5 -3.52 -3.20 19.89
C GLN A 5 -3.76 -1.77 19.36
N GLU A 6 -2.70 -0.98 19.14
CA GLU A 6 -2.81 0.35 18.54
C GLU A 6 -3.25 0.24 17.06
N VAL A 7 -2.70 -0.71 16.31
CA VAL A 7 -3.09 -0.96 14.91
C VAL A 7 -4.57 -1.29 14.83
N ASP A 8 -5.05 -2.24 15.64
CA ASP A 8 -6.45 -2.65 15.67
C ASP A 8 -7.40 -1.48 16.00
N LEU A 9 -7.03 -0.64 16.98
CA LEU A 9 -7.82 0.53 17.36
C LEU A 9 -7.89 1.59 16.26
N VAL A 10 -6.77 1.82 15.56
CA VAL A 10 -6.73 2.77 14.45
C VAL A 10 -7.50 2.25 13.24
N GLU A 11 -7.40 0.96 12.92
CA GLU A 11 -8.21 0.32 11.88
C GLU A 11 -9.72 0.44 12.19
N GLN A 12 -10.13 0.16 13.42
CA GLN A 12 -11.52 0.36 13.85
C GLN A 12 -11.96 1.83 13.71
N LEU A 13 -11.10 2.78 14.12
CA LEU A 13 -11.39 4.20 13.98
C LEU A 13 -11.59 4.61 12.51
N VAL A 14 -10.74 4.13 11.60
CA VAL A 14 -10.87 4.39 10.16
C VAL A 14 -12.16 3.78 9.62
N MET A 15 -12.47 2.54 9.98
CA MET A 15 -13.71 1.87 9.59
C MET A 15 -14.95 2.63 10.06
N HIS A 16 -14.98 3.08 11.32
CA HIS A 16 -16.11 3.84 11.86
C HIS A 16 -16.27 5.20 11.16
N ARG A 17 -15.17 5.90 10.86
CA ARG A 17 -15.21 7.17 10.13
C ARG A 17 -15.78 7.00 8.71
N LEU A 18 -15.36 5.94 8.01
CA LEU A 18 -15.89 5.62 6.68
C LEU A 18 -17.37 5.23 6.73
N ALA A 19 -17.77 4.38 7.70
CA ALA A 19 -19.16 3.99 7.90
C ALA A 19 -20.03 5.21 8.21
N TYR A 20 -19.59 6.10 9.08
CA TYR A 20 -20.30 7.32 9.44
C TYR A 20 -20.55 8.22 8.22
N ARG A 21 -19.51 8.50 7.43
CA ARG A 21 -19.64 9.29 6.20
C ARG A 21 -20.59 8.65 5.19
N ARG A 22 -20.52 7.32 5.00
CA ARG A 22 -21.45 6.59 4.12
C ARG A 22 -22.89 6.69 4.59
N THR A 23 -23.12 6.54 5.89
CA THR A 23 -24.46 6.66 6.47
C THR A 23 -25.04 8.05 6.31
N LEU A 24 -24.25 9.10 6.56
CA LEU A 24 -24.70 10.49 6.32
C LEU A 24 -25.02 10.74 4.85
N ALA A 25 -24.18 10.29 3.92
CA ALA A 25 -24.46 10.41 2.49
C ALA A 25 -25.75 9.69 2.09
N SER A 26 -25.99 8.51 2.67
CA SER A 26 -27.23 7.77 2.45
C SER A 26 -28.45 8.48 3.03
N LEU A 27 -28.31 9.12 4.20
CA LEU A 27 -29.38 9.94 4.79
C LEU A 27 -29.70 11.17 3.96
N CYS A 28 -28.68 11.87 3.44
CA CYS A 28 -28.91 13.00 2.52
C CYS A 28 -29.73 12.54 1.31
N ALA A 29 -29.32 11.46 0.64
CA ALA A 29 -30.02 10.93 -0.51
C ALA A 29 -31.44 10.41 -0.17
N TYR A 30 -31.65 9.89 1.03
CA TYR A 30 -32.96 9.46 1.52
C TYR A 30 -33.89 10.66 1.73
N TYR A 31 -33.42 11.69 2.45
CA TYR A 31 -34.21 12.87 2.75
C TYR A 31 -34.53 13.71 1.51
N ASP A 32 -33.59 13.82 0.58
CA ASP A 32 -33.81 14.46 -0.71
C ASP A 32 -34.96 13.77 -1.47
N ARG A 33 -34.91 12.44 -1.63
CA ARG A 33 -35.96 11.67 -2.32
C ARG A 33 -37.32 11.75 -1.68
N HIS A 34 -37.42 11.99 -0.36
CA HIS A 34 -38.69 12.05 0.35
C HIS A 34 -39.15 13.50 0.64
N GLY A 35 -38.45 14.51 0.12
CA GLY A 35 -38.82 15.91 0.30
C GLY A 35 -38.63 16.45 1.71
N TYR A 36 -37.80 15.80 2.57
CA TYR A 36 -37.54 16.26 3.94
C TYR A 36 -36.43 17.32 3.97
N ALA A 37 -36.65 18.46 3.36
CA ALA A 37 -35.66 19.50 3.12
C ALA A 37 -34.89 19.97 4.38
N HIS A 38 -35.55 20.03 5.56
CA HIS A 38 -34.83 20.40 6.80
C HIS A 38 -33.87 19.31 7.26
N LYS A 39 -34.26 18.04 7.20
CA LYS A 39 -33.43 16.92 7.61
C LYS A 39 -32.28 16.68 6.63
N GLU A 40 -32.54 16.85 5.34
CA GLU A 40 -31.51 16.81 4.30
C GLU A 40 -30.44 17.88 4.59
N ARG A 41 -30.84 19.12 4.86
CA ARG A 41 -29.92 20.21 5.18
C ARG A 41 -29.08 19.94 6.44
N TRP A 42 -29.64 19.33 7.46
CA TRP A 42 -28.87 18.92 8.65
C TRP A 42 -27.83 17.84 8.31
N ALA A 43 -28.23 16.78 7.61
CA ALA A 43 -27.32 15.71 7.20
C ALA A 43 -26.21 16.21 6.26
N SER A 44 -26.54 17.08 5.32
CA SER A 44 -25.56 17.72 4.43
C SER A 44 -24.58 18.61 5.19
N TYR A 45 -25.08 19.43 6.12
CA TYR A 45 -24.23 20.27 6.96
C TYR A 45 -23.24 19.45 7.81
N GLU A 46 -23.72 18.35 8.39
CA GLU A 46 -22.90 17.44 9.17
C GLU A 46 -21.86 16.73 8.29
N LEU A 47 -22.25 16.27 7.10
CA LEU A 47 -21.35 15.65 6.12
C LEU A 47 -20.27 16.64 5.62
N ASP A 48 -20.62 17.89 5.41
CA ASP A 48 -19.68 18.95 5.02
C ASP A 48 -18.76 19.33 6.19
N GLY A 49 -19.29 19.35 7.41
CA GLY A 49 -18.49 19.53 8.63
C GLY A 49 -17.37 18.51 8.77
N LEU A 50 -17.63 17.26 8.37
CA LEU A 50 -16.59 16.22 8.38
C LEU A 50 -15.43 16.47 7.40
N LYS A 51 -15.60 17.33 6.40
CA LYS A 51 -14.50 17.71 5.49
C LYS A 51 -13.51 18.67 6.14
N SER A 52 -13.97 19.46 7.12
CA SER A 52 -13.16 20.43 7.86
C SER A 52 -12.49 19.85 9.10
N VAL A 53 -12.89 18.66 9.54
CA VAL A 53 -12.24 17.98 10.68
C VAL A 53 -10.85 17.53 10.28
N ASN A 54 -9.82 18.00 10.98
CA ASN A 54 -8.45 17.50 10.84
C ASN A 54 -8.41 16.03 11.24
N MET A 55 -8.46 15.14 10.27
CA MET A 55 -8.27 13.72 10.50
C MET A 55 -6.77 13.43 10.59
N PHE A 56 -6.28 13.22 11.80
CA PHE A 56 -4.91 12.77 11.99
C PHE A 56 -4.76 11.33 11.50
N ARG A 57 -3.67 11.05 10.82
CA ARG A 57 -3.24 9.71 10.43
C ARG A 57 -2.41 9.15 11.58
N TYR A 58 -3.05 8.45 12.50
CA TYR A 58 -2.36 7.86 13.67
C TYR A 58 -1.39 6.76 13.24
N LEU A 59 -1.81 5.94 12.26
CA LEU A 59 -0.98 4.92 11.61
C LEU A 59 -1.21 4.98 10.12
N MET A 60 -0.13 5.01 9.36
CA MET A 60 -0.22 4.98 7.89
C MET A 60 -0.71 3.61 7.40
N ASP A 61 -0.52 2.56 8.19
CA ASP A 61 -0.93 1.18 7.93
C ASP A 61 -2.45 0.98 7.90
N ALA A 62 -3.22 1.77 8.68
CA ALA A 62 -4.68 1.67 8.74
C ALA A 62 -5.41 2.08 7.43
N GLU A 63 -4.70 2.66 6.46
CA GLU A 63 -5.24 2.98 5.14
C GLU A 63 -5.06 1.83 4.13
N ILE A 64 -4.35 0.78 4.51
CA ILE A 64 -4.05 -0.36 3.63
C ILE A 64 -5.08 -1.46 3.89
N PRO A 65 -5.73 -2.02 2.86
CA PRO A 65 -6.74 -3.04 3.03
C PRO A 65 -6.25 -4.30 3.74
N SER A 66 -7.19 -5.05 4.33
CA SER A 66 -6.93 -6.27 5.09
C SER A 66 -6.07 -7.29 4.32
N GLU A 67 -5.26 -8.06 5.05
CA GLU A 67 -4.45 -9.17 4.53
C GLU A 67 -5.29 -10.35 4.01
N GLN A 68 -6.57 -10.40 4.37
CA GLN A 68 -7.43 -11.54 4.07
C GLN A 68 -8.02 -11.53 2.65
N LEU A 69 -7.77 -10.48 1.86
CA LEU A 69 -8.24 -10.42 0.49
C LEU A 69 -7.57 -11.51 -0.36
N ARG A 70 -8.30 -12.02 -1.35
CA ARG A 70 -7.78 -13.00 -2.32
C ARG A 70 -8.35 -12.68 -3.69
N PRO A 71 -7.50 -12.63 -4.73
CA PRO A 71 -7.96 -12.53 -6.11
C PRO A 71 -8.73 -13.77 -6.48
N GLN A 72 -9.87 -13.61 -7.17
CA GLN A 72 -10.76 -14.71 -7.52
C GLN A 72 -11.19 -14.67 -8.97
N ALA A 73 -11.45 -13.51 -9.53
CA ALA A 73 -12.04 -13.38 -10.86
C ALA A 73 -11.64 -12.06 -11.54
N SER A 74 -11.56 -12.10 -12.87
CA SER A 74 -11.50 -10.89 -13.69
C SER A 74 -12.85 -10.16 -13.60
N ILE A 75 -12.80 -8.88 -13.29
CA ILE A 75 -13.97 -7.99 -13.17
C ILE A 75 -13.73 -6.80 -14.10
N PRO A 76 -14.52 -6.64 -15.19
CA PRO A 76 -14.26 -5.62 -16.20
C PRO A 76 -14.17 -4.19 -15.67
N ASP A 77 -14.98 -3.84 -14.67
CA ASP A 77 -14.93 -2.52 -14.04
C ASP A 77 -13.64 -2.31 -13.21
N ALA A 78 -13.13 -3.37 -12.59
CA ALA A 78 -11.84 -3.34 -11.89
C ALA A 78 -10.69 -3.22 -12.89
N ASP A 79 -10.74 -3.97 -14.00
CA ASP A 79 -9.76 -3.89 -15.09
C ASP A 79 -9.69 -2.46 -15.65
N ALA A 80 -10.84 -1.83 -15.88
CA ALA A 80 -10.90 -0.45 -16.36
C ALA A 80 -10.29 0.56 -15.38
N LEU A 81 -10.48 0.36 -14.07
CA LEU A 81 -9.85 1.19 -13.04
C LEU A 81 -8.36 0.93 -12.94
N TYR A 82 -7.91 -0.31 -13.06
CA TYR A 82 -6.50 -0.67 -13.09
C TYR A 82 -5.78 0.02 -14.24
N GLU A 83 -6.31 -0.10 -15.45
CA GLU A 83 -5.78 0.57 -16.66
C GLU A 83 -5.77 2.10 -16.51
N LYS A 84 -6.80 2.68 -15.91
CA LYS A 84 -6.83 4.12 -15.58
C LYS A 84 -5.70 4.50 -14.62
N GLY A 85 -5.41 3.67 -13.62
CA GLY A 85 -4.29 3.86 -12.71
C GLY A 85 -2.95 3.86 -13.45
N LEU A 86 -2.73 2.88 -14.31
CA LEU A 86 -1.53 2.78 -15.16
C LEU A 86 -1.39 3.98 -16.10
N ALA A 87 -2.47 4.41 -16.74
CA ALA A 87 -2.47 5.58 -17.60
C ALA A 87 -2.07 6.86 -16.85
N LEU A 88 -2.51 7.03 -15.61
CA LEU A 88 -2.11 8.14 -14.74
C LEU A 88 -0.63 8.07 -14.38
N MET A 89 -0.09 6.88 -14.10
CA MET A 89 1.35 6.70 -13.85
C MET A 89 2.18 7.10 -15.09
N ILE A 90 1.78 6.66 -16.29
CA ILE A 90 2.43 7.04 -17.56
C ILE A 90 2.38 8.56 -17.76
N GLN A 91 1.21 9.18 -17.60
CA GLN A 91 1.04 10.64 -17.66
C GLN A 91 1.87 11.38 -16.61
N GLY A 92 2.10 10.73 -15.48
CA GLY A 92 2.92 11.20 -14.39
C GLY A 92 4.42 11.05 -14.62
N GLY A 93 4.86 10.44 -15.72
CA GLY A 93 6.28 10.22 -16.01
C GLY A 93 6.86 9.00 -15.31
N HIS A 94 6.05 7.97 -15.07
CA HIS A 94 6.56 6.71 -14.52
C HIS A 94 7.70 6.16 -15.40
N GLY A 95 8.81 5.77 -14.74
CA GLY A 95 10.02 5.30 -15.43
C GLY A 95 10.99 6.41 -15.89
N VAL A 96 10.64 7.69 -15.66
CA VAL A 96 11.53 8.83 -15.98
C VAL A 96 11.98 9.49 -14.66
N PRO A 97 13.20 9.19 -14.15
CA PRO A 97 13.59 9.53 -12.78
C PRO A 97 13.66 11.03 -12.45
N VAL A 98 13.76 11.91 -13.45
CA VAL A 98 14.07 13.33 -13.26
C VAL A 98 12.87 14.26 -13.45
N LEU A 99 11.83 13.79 -14.14
CA LEU A 99 10.68 14.62 -14.52
C LEU A 99 9.38 13.85 -14.28
N TYR A 100 8.98 13.75 -13.02
CA TYR A 100 7.67 13.15 -12.69
C TYR A 100 6.70 14.18 -12.11
N ARG A 101 5.41 13.93 -12.31
CA ARG A 101 4.31 14.71 -11.77
C ARG A 101 3.73 14.00 -10.56
N GLN A 102 4.11 14.45 -9.37
CA GLN A 102 3.67 13.85 -8.10
C GLN A 102 2.14 13.85 -7.96
N ASP A 103 1.45 14.89 -8.44
CA ASP A 103 -0.01 14.98 -8.44
C ASP A 103 -0.66 13.81 -9.18
N LYS A 104 -0.08 13.39 -10.31
CA LYS A 104 -0.53 12.24 -11.10
C LYS A 104 -0.27 10.92 -10.40
N MET A 105 0.89 10.78 -9.76
CA MET A 105 1.22 9.58 -8.97
C MET A 105 0.28 9.41 -7.78
N VAL A 106 -0.05 10.49 -7.06
CA VAL A 106 -1.05 10.47 -5.99
C VAL A 106 -2.44 10.10 -6.52
N GLN A 107 -2.83 10.61 -7.70
CA GLN A 107 -4.11 10.23 -8.34
C GLN A 107 -4.12 8.75 -8.72
N ALA A 108 -3.04 8.23 -9.28
CA ALA A 108 -2.91 6.81 -9.61
C ALA A 108 -3.07 5.92 -8.39
N ALA A 109 -2.34 6.22 -7.30
CA ALA A 109 -2.45 5.47 -6.04
C ALA A 109 -3.89 5.49 -5.47
N LYS A 110 -4.60 6.63 -5.57
CA LYS A 110 -6.01 6.72 -5.17
C LYS A 110 -6.91 5.84 -6.04
N VAL A 111 -6.68 5.78 -7.35
CA VAL A 111 -7.45 4.94 -8.26
C VAL A 111 -7.24 3.46 -7.95
N PHE A 112 -6.00 3.00 -7.79
CA PHE A 112 -5.69 1.61 -7.42
C PHE A 112 -6.34 1.24 -6.09
N ARG A 113 -6.22 2.09 -5.07
CA ARG A 113 -6.85 1.84 -3.77
C ARG A 113 -8.37 1.78 -3.87
N SER A 114 -8.99 2.71 -4.59
CA SER A 114 -10.45 2.71 -4.80
C SER A 114 -10.92 1.46 -5.55
N MET A 115 -10.13 0.96 -6.50
CA MET A 115 -10.39 -0.30 -7.20
C MET A 115 -10.38 -1.48 -6.20
N ILE A 116 -9.35 -1.60 -5.37
CA ILE A 116 -9.25 -2.67 -4.37
C ILE A 116 -10.42 -2.63 -3.38
N GLU A 117 -10.80 -1.41 -2.93
CA GLU A 117 -11.92 -1.22 -2.00
C GLU A 117 -13.28 -1.57 -2.63
N ALA A 118 -13.47 -1.26 -3.92
CA ALA A 118 -14.72 -1.52 -4.62
C ALA A 118 -14.83 -2.97 -5.11
N TYR A 119 -13.72 -3.57 -5.50
CA TYR A 119 -13.65 -4.90 -6.12
C TYR A 119 -12.61 -5.80 -5.43
N PRO A 120 -12.79 -6.13 -4.14
CA PRO A 120 -11.78 -6.85 -3.34
C PRO A 120 -11.54 -8.30 -3.78
N GLN A 121 -12.32 -8.81 -4.74
CA GLN A 121 -12.20 -10.15 -5.32
C GLN A 121 -11.62 -10.13 -6.74
N SER A 122 -11.29 -8.94 -7.28
CA SER A 122 -10.68 -8.84 -8.60
C SER A 122 -9.32 -9.53 -8.63
N ASP A 123 -9.00 -10.16 -9.76
CA ASP A 123 -7.69 -10.74 -10.06
C ASP A 123 -6.58 -9.67 -10.22
N LYS A 124 -6.94 -8.37 -10.15
CA LYS A 124 -6.00 -7.22 -10.23
C LYS A 124 -5.64 -6.61 -8.89
N ILE A 125 -6.07 -7.17 -7.76
CA ILE A 125 -5.81 -6.53 -6.46
C ILE A 125 -4.34 -6.57 -6.05
N ASP A 126 -3.63 -7.67 -6.31
CA ASP A 126 -2.20 -7.81 -6.03
C ASP A 126 -1.35 -6.95 -6.99
N ASP A 127 -1.71 -6.92 -8.30
CA ASP A 127 -1.13 -6.01 -9.29
C ASP A 127 -1.26 -4.55 -8.83
N ALA A 128 -2.45 -4.13 -8.41
CA ALA A 128 -2.70 -2.78 -7.94
C ALA A 128 -1.97 -2.46 -6.63
N ALA A 129 -1.87 -3.43 -5.71
CA ALA A 129 -1.07 -3.29 -4.51
C ALA A 129 0.41 -3.09 -4.83
N PHE A 130 0.96 -3.88 -5.76
CA PHE A 130 2.33 -3.69 -6.22
C PHE A 130 2.56 -2.30 -6.80
N MET A 131 1.66 -1.80 -7.66
CA MET A 131 1.74 -0.45 -8.22
C MET A 131 1.64 0.64 -7.14
N CYS A 132 0.81 0.46 -6.12
CA CYS A 132 0.81 1.35 -4.95
C CYS A 132 2.18 1.34 -4.25
N GLY A 133 2.80 0.18 -4.06
CA GLY A 133 4.14 0.05 -3.50
C GLY A 133 5.18 0.84 -4.30
N GLU A 134 5.19 0.69 -5.63
CA GLU A 134 6.08 1.43 -6.54
C GLU A 134 5.86 2.95 -6.44
N ILE A 135 4.61 3.42 -6.40
CA ILE A 135 4.30 4.84 -6.29
C ILE A 135 4.82 5.40 -4.97
N HIS A 136 4.55 4.73 -3.86
CA HIS A 136 4.98 5.19 -2.54
C HIS A 136 6.50 5.14 -2.38
N LYS A 137 7.16 4.14 -2.98
CA LYS A 137 8.61 3.99 -2.94
C LYS A 137 9.34 5.08 -3.75
N GLU A 138 8.92 5.32 -4.99
CA GLU A 138 9.70 6.11 -5.93
C GLU A 138 9.27 7.58 -6.04
N TYR A 139 7.98 7.88 -5.80
CA TYR A 139 7.40 9.19 -6.10
C TYR A 139 6.86 9.94 -4.88
N LEU A 140 6.79 9.30 -3.71
CA LEU A 140 6.27 9.90 -2.48
C LEU A 140 7.32 9.83 -1.36
N PRO A 141 8.24 10.80 -1.30
CA PRO A 141 9.33 10.80 -0.31
C PRO A 141 8.82 10.67 1.13
N GLY A 142 9.52 9.87 1.95
CA GLY A 142 9.16 9.65 3.35
C GLY A 142 8.03 8.64 3.55
N GLN A 143 7.60 7.94 2.49
CA GLN A 143 6.53 6.94 2.55
C GLN A 143 7.03 5.50 2.34
N GLU A 144 8.29 5.24 2.65
CA GLU A 144 8.94 3.95 2.50
C GLU A 144 8.25 2.84 3.30
N ARG A 145 7.75 3.15 4.50
CA ARG A 145 7.01 2.20 5.34
C ARG A 145 5.67 1.82 4.71
N ILE A 146 4.99 2.77 4.05
CA ILE A 146 3.75 2.48 3.31
C ILE A 146 4.06 1.61 2.09
N ALA A 147 5.14 1.92 1.37
CA ALA A 147 5.55 1.15 0.20
C ALA A 147 5.73 -0.34 0.54
N VAL A 148 6.47 -0.65 1.64
CA VAL A 148 6.69 -2.04 2.04
C VAL A 148 5.39 -2.75 2.43
N ARG A 149 4.45 -2.05 3.06
CA ARG A 149 3.14 -2.62 3.39
C ARG A 149 2.33 -2.97 2.13
N TRP A 150 2.34 -2.11 1.12
CA TRP A 150 1.69 -2.40 -0.14
C TRP A 150 2.32 -3.60 -0.87
N TYR A 151 3.65 -3.73 -0.86
CA TYR A 151 4.32 -4.92 -1.37
C TYR A 151 3.94 -6.17 -0.56
N GLU A 152 3.85 -6.06 0.77
CA GLU A 152 3.38 -7.15 1.63
C GLU A 152 1.97 -7.61 1.23
N ARG A 153 1.05 -6.70 0.93
CA ARG A 153 -0.28 -7.05 0.42
C ARG A 153 -0.21 -7.78 -0.91
N ALA A 154 0.62 -7.34 -1.84
CA ALA A 154 0.74 -7.99 -3.15
C ALA A 154 1.03 -9.49 -3.02
N TRP A 155 2.08 -9.88 -2.29
CA TRP A 155 2.39 -11.32 -2.12
C TRP A 155 1.52 -12.05 -1.10
N THR A 156 0.84 -11.35 -0.21
CA THR A 156 -0.06 -11.98 0.75
C THR A 156 -1.40 -12.33 0.09
N TRP A 157 -1.88 -11.44 -0.78
CA TRP A 157 -3.11 -11.67 -1.53
C TRP A 157 -2.91 -12.71 -2.63
N ASP A 158 -1.84 -12.59 -3.41
CA ASP A 158 -1.42 -13.62 -4.36
C ASP A 158 0.05 -14.03 -4.11
N PRO A 159 0.28 -15.19 -3.48
CA PRO A 159 1.64 -15.73 -3.31
C PRO A 159 2.39 -16.01 -4.63
N GLN A 160 1.67 -16.10 -5.75
CA GLN A 160 2.20 -16.34 -7.10
C GLN A 160 2.16 -15.08 -7.97
N THR A 161 1.95 -13.91 -7.38
CA THR A 161 1.97 -12.63 -8.11
C THR A 161 3.18 -12.57 -9.07
N PRO A 162 2.98 -12.11 -10.32
CA PRO A 162 4.07 -12.01 -11.28
C PRO A 162 5.09 -10.92 -10.92
N HIS A 163 4.77 -10.10 -9.92
CA HIS A 163 5.61 -8.99 -9.49
C HIS A 163 6.64 -9.41 -8.45
N ALA A 164 7.83 -8.81 -8.53
CA ALA A 164 8.93 -9.03 -7.59
C ALA A 164 8.71 -8.25 -6.27
N ALA A 165 7.57 -8.48 -5.61
CA ALA A 165 7.14 -7.68 -4.47
C ALA A 165 8.02 -7.87 -3.24
N ARG A 166 8.44 -9.11 -2.93
CA ARG A 166 9.37 -9.40 -1.83
C ARG A 166 10.74 -8.78 -2.08
N PHE A 167 11.21 -8.84 -3.33
CA PHE A 167 12.47 -8.22 -3.71
C PHE A 167 12.43 -6.70 -3.53
N GLN A 168 11.37 -6.03 -3.99
CA GLN A 168 11.22 -4.58 -3.83
C GLN A 168 11.14 -4.18 -2.36
N ALA A 169 10.40 -4.92 -1.54
CA ALA A 169 10.34 -4.68 -0.10
C ALA A 169 11.73 -4.88 0.57
N ALA A 170 12.47 -5.93 0.20
CA ALA A 170 13.82 -6.17 0.69
C ALA A 170 14.76 -4.99 0.40
N VAL A 171 14.70 -4.46 -0.84
CA VAL A 171 15.48 -3.27 -1.24
C VAL A 171 15.11 -2.04 -0.40
N VAL A 172 13.82 -1.81 -0.12
CA VAL A 172 13.38 -0.69 0.71
C VAL A 172 13.88 -0.84 2.15
N TYR A 173 13.74 -2.04 2.75
CA TYR A 173 14.24 -2.27 4.10
C TYR A 173 15.76 -2.10 4.20
N ASP A 174 16.50 -2.58 3.21
CA ASP A 174 17.98 -2.52 3.19
C ASP A 174 18.51 -1.09 3.01
N TYR A 175 18.06 -0.39 1.97
CA TYR A 175 18.69 0.87 1.55
C TYR A 175 17.98 2.12 2.06
N ARG A 176 16.70 2.05 2.42
CA ARG A 176 15.94 3.23 2.83
C ARG A 176 15.54 3.20 4.30
N LEU A 177 15.13 2.05 4.82
CA LEU A 177 14.74 1.89 6.23
C LEU A 177 15.89 1.41 7.11
N HIS A 178 16.98 0.91 6.51
CA HIS A 178 18.17 0.39 7.19
C HIS A 178 17.87 -0.75 8.19
N ASP A 179 16.80 -1.49 7.95
CA ASP A 179 16.41 -2.68 8.70
C ASP A 179 17.03 -3.93 8.05
N ARG A 180 18.26 -4.23 8.47
CA ARG A 180 19.07 -5.31 7.88
C ARG A 180 18.49 -6.70 8.13
N ASP A 181 17.88 -6.90 9.28
CA ASP A 181 17.34 -8.20 9.66
C ASP A 181 16.12 -8.51 8.77
N ARG A 182 15.22 -7.56 8.64
CA ARG A 182 14.06 -7.72 7.77
C ARG A 182 14.43 -7.81 6.29
N ALA A 183 15.42 -7.04 5.84
CA ALA A 183 15.95 -7.14 4.48
C ALA A 183 16.51 -8.55 4.20
N LEU A 184 17.28 -9.10 5.14
CA LEU A 184 17.86 -10.45 5.01
C LEU A 184 16.79 -11.53 4.89
N GLU A 185 15.76 -11.49 5.74
CA GLU A 185 14.63 -12.41 5.67
C GLU A 185 13.94 -12.37 4.29
N LEU A 186 13.67 -11.16 3.78
CA LEU A 186 13.01 -11.00 2.51
C LEU A 186 13.89 -11.43 1.32
N TYR A 187 15.20 -11.11 1.32
CA TYR A 187 16.09 -11.61 0.28
C TYR A 187 16.17 -13.15 0.28
N GLN A 188 16.11 -13.79 1.45
CA GLN A 188 16.02 -15.26 1.54
C GLN A 188 14.69 -15.77 0.95
N ALA A 189 13.59 -15.08 1.21
CA ALA A 189 12.30 -15.42 0.62
C ALA A 189 12.29 -15.26 -0.92
N VAL A 190 12.98 -14.25 -1.47
CA VAL A 190 13.16 -14.08 -2.93
C VAL A 190 13.80 -15.30 -3.56
N LEU A 191 14.85 -15.88 -2.93
CA LEU A 191 15.52 -17.09 -3.43
C LEU A 191 14.61 -18.31 -3.47
N LYS A 192 13.57 -18.33 -2.67
CA LYS A 192 12.61 -19.44 -2.58
C LYS A 192 11.38 -19.22 -3.47
N ASP A 193 10.81 -18.03 -3.44
CA ASP A 193 9.46 -17.76 -3.92
C ASP A 193 9.42 -16.90 -5.20
N GLU A 194 10.50 -16.17 -5.54
CA GLU A 194 10.58 -15.28 -6.71
C GLU A 194 11.72 -15.66 -7.65
N VAL A 195 11.91 -16.95 -7.89
CA VAL A 195 13.04 -17.50 -8.66
C VAL A 195 13.00 -17.19 -10.16
N GLY A 196 11.89 -16.67 -10.68
CA GLY A 196 11.70 -16.37 -12.11
C GLY A 196 12.61 -15.27 -12.63
N ASP A 197 12.91 -14.26 -11.83
CA ASP A 197 13.84 -13.18 -12.18
C ASP A 197 15.28 -13.49 -11.73
N ARG A 198 16.08 -13.99 -12.69
CA ARG A 198 17.50 -14.33 -12.44
C ARG A 198 18.35 -13.15 -12.00
N SER A 199 17.98 -11.91 -12.34
CA SER A 199 18.70 -10.71 -11.94
C SER A 199 18.46 -10.40 -10.47
N ASN A 200 17.21 -10.46 -10.03
CA ASN A 200 16.83 -10.28 -8.63
C ASN A 200 17.41 -11.40 -7.75
N VAL A 201 17.37 -12.64 -8.21
CA VAL A 201 17.99 -13.78 -7.50
C VAL A 201 19.48 -13.57 -7.32
N ARG A 202 20.22 -13.18 -8.35
CA ARG A 202 21.67 -12.90 -8.24
C ARG A 202 21.96 -11.73 -7.29
N PHE A 203 21.16 -10.68 -7.37
CA PHE A 203 21.30 -9.53 -6.46
C PHE A 203 21.05 -9.96 -5.01
N ALA A 204 19.95 -10.65 -4.73
CA ALA A 204 19.59 -11.14 -3.40
C ALA A 204 20.69 -12.07 -2.83
N THR A 205 21.20 -13.01 -3.63
CA THR A 205 22.29 -13.92 -3.21
C THR A 205 23.54 -13.15 -2.77
N ARG A 206 23.98 -12.19 -3.57
CA ARG A 206 25.13 -11.35 -3.23
C ARG A 206 24.86 -10.55 -1.98
N ARG A 207 23.68 -9.96 -1.86
CA ARG A 207 23.35 -9.08 -0.73
C ARG A 207 23.21 -9.84 0.58
N ILE A 208 22.66 -11.05 0.56
CA ILE A 208 22.66 -11.97 1.71
C ILE A 208 24.09 -12.22 2.21
N HIS A 209 25.02 -12.54 1.30
CA HIS A 209 26.42 -12.75 1.65
C HIS A 209 27.04 -11.52 2.30
N GLU A 210 26.84 -10.33 1.75
CA GLU A 210 27.36 -9.07 2.28
C GLU A 210 26.79 -8.74 3.67
N LEU A 211 25.48 -8.87 3.86
CA LEU A 211 24.80 -8.59 5.12
C LEU A 211 25.24 -9.56 6.24
N THR A 212 25.43 -10.85 5.91
CA THR A 212 25.84 -11.84 6.89
C THR A 212 27.32 -11.73 7.27
N THR A 213 28.18 -11.38 6.32
CA THR A 213 29.63 -11.25 6.55
C THR A 213 29.97 -10.02 7.39
N SER A 214 29.36 -8.88 7.05
CA SER A 214 29.54 -7.63 7.82
C SER A 214 29.04 -7.76 9.27
N GLY A 215 27.98 -8.52 9.51
CA GLY A 215 27.46 -8.79 10.85
C GLY A 215 28.41 -9.62 11.73
N ARG A 216 29.16 -10.54 11.11
CA ARG A 216 30.18 -11.35 11.84
C ARG A 216 31.38 -10.50 12.27
N SER A 217 31.86 -9.59 11.41
CA SER A 217 32.98 -8.71 11.73
C SER A 217 32.65 -7.75 12.88
N ALA A 218 31.44 -7.20 12.91
CA ALA A 218 30.98 -6.31 13.97
C ALA A 218 30.81 -7.00 15.33
N ARG A 219 30.42 -8.30 15.34
CA ARG A 219 30.32 -9.09 16.58
C ARG A 219 31.69 -9.57 17.10
N ALA A 220 32.66 -9.86 16.22
CA ALA A 220 33.99 -10.25 16.60
C ALA A 220 34.74 -9.08 17.25
N GLY A 221 34.62 -7.85 16.74
CA GLY A 221 35.24 -6.66 17.31
C GLY A 221 34.74 -6.24 18.70
N ARG A 222 33.47 -6.58 19.04
CA ARG A 222 32.89 -6.31 20.38
C ARG A 222 33.25 -7.35 21.46
N ARG A 223 33.85 -8.50 21.09
CA ARG A 223 34.29 -9.52 22.04
C ARG A 223 35.76 -9.39 22.43
N SER A 224 36.47 -8.48 21.76
CA SER A 224 37.91 -8.22 21.99
C SER A 224 38.18 -6.87 22.66
N SER A 225 37.15 -6.17 23.12
CA SER A 225 37.22 -4.96 23.97
C SER A 225 36.61 -5.24 25.34
#